data_f8bf43e1588ca2737c544fadf541d540
#
_entry.id   f8bf43e1588ca2737c544fadf541d540
#
_cell.length_a   1.000
_cell.length_b   1.000
_cell.length_c   1.000
_cell.angle_alpha   90.00
_cell.angle_beta   90.00
_cell.angle_gamma   90.00
#
_symmetry.space_group_name_H-M   'P 1'
#
loop_
_entity.id
_entity.type
_entity.pdbx_description
1 polymer ?
#
loop_
_entity_poly.entity_id
_entity_poly.type
_entity_poly.pdbx_seq_one_letter_code
_entity_poly.pdbx_strand_id
1 'polypeptide(L)'
;MILIMSKKIEKVLSLISPDLKTLKDNYFVIGSCALILSGVPIEKTSDLDLLVSNEDAEQLKLVWADRMRKKYAPSDQHLFRSNFGRFDFGELDVEVMGELEVFRNNEWKTLQIKDWIELSVGEYRIKIPTLEEQKQIFYFFGREKDKLKMKLIERYL
;
A
#
# COMPACT_ATOMS: atom_id res chain seq x y z
N MET A 1 21.10 1.52 0.64
CA MET A 1 19.89 1.26 -0.17
C MET A 1 18.62 1.31 0.67
N ILE A 2 18.47 0.43 1.67
CA ILE A 2 17.28 0.38 2.54
C ILE A 2 17.08 1.71 3.28
N LEU A 3 18.13 2.31 3.81
CA LEU A 3 18.04 3.59 4.50
C LEU A 3 17.55 4.72 3.59
N ILE A 4 17.99 4.72 2.32
CA ILE A 4 17.56 5.72 1.33
C ILE A 4 16.06 5.56 1.05
N MET A 5 15.59 4.32 0.88
CA MET A 5 14.17 4.05 0.66
C MET A 5 13.32 4.43 1.86
N SER A 6 13.78 4.12 3.08
CA SER A 6 13.09 4.52 4.30
C SER A 6 12.93 6.03 4.42
N LYS A 7 13.96 6.79 4.03
CA LYS A 7 13.89 8.26 4.02
C LYS A 7 12.91 8.79 2.98
N LYS A 8 12.85 8.17 1.81
CA LYS A 8 11.87 8.54 0.78
C LYS A 8 10.44 8.30 1.26
N ILE A 9 10.22 7.15 1.89
CA ILE A 9 8.92 6.82 2.47
C ILE A 9 8.55 7.83 3.55
N GLU A 10 9.46 8.15 4.45
CA GLU A 10 9.22 9.13 5.51
C GLU A 10 8.86 10.50 4.93
N LYS A 11 9.54 10.92 3.87
CA LYS A 11 9.27 12.19 3.21
C LYS A 11 7.87 12.22 2.60
N VAL A 12 7.47 11.15 1.94
CA VAL A 12 6.11 11.04 1.39
C VAL A 12 5.09 11.03 2.52
N LEU A 13 5.34 10.29 3.60
CA LEU A 13 4.45 10.27 4.76
C LEU A 13 4.28 11.66 5.38
N SER A 14 5.32 12.48 5.37
CA SER A 14 5.22 13.87 5.86
C SER A 14 4.22 14.68 5.06
N LEU A 15 4.10 14.39 3.76
CA LEU A 15 3.18 15.09 2.86
C LEU A 15 1.75 14.57 2.98
N ILE A 16 1.57 13.28 3.18
CA ILE A 16 0.22 12.68 3.17
C ILE A 16 -0.41 12.54 4.56
N SER A 17 0.38 12.51 5.63
CA SER A 17 -0.14 12.27 6.99
C SER A 17 -1.25 13.22 7.42
N PRO A 18 -1.19 14.54 7.13
CA PRO A 18 -2.30 15.43 7.49
C PRO A 18 -3.62 14.99 6.86
N ASP A 19 -3.59 14.52 5.61
CA ASP A 19 -4.80 14.09 4.92
C ASP A 19 -5.27 12.72 5.41
N LEU A 20 -4.34 11.82 5.76
CA LEU A 20 -4.69 10.51 6.30
C LEU A 20 -5.44 10.61 7.63
N LYS A 21 -5.15 11.64 8.43
CA LYS A 21 -5.85 11.90 9.69
C LYS A 21 -7.32 12.27 9.51
N THR A 22 -7.72 12.69 8.33
CA THR A 22 -9.10 13.08 8.04
C THR A 22 -9.96 11.91 7.56
N LEU A 23 -9.35 10.76 7.32
CA LEU A 23 -10.08 9.59 6.82
C LEU A 23 -11.01 9.03 7.88
N LYS A 24 -12.14 8.48 7.44
CA LYS A 24 -13.18 7.94 8.33
C LYS A 24 -12.86 6.54 8.82
N ASP A 25 -12.26 5.72 7.95
CA ASP A 25 -12.03 4.32 8.22
C ASP A 25 -10.54 4.03 8.41
N ASN A 26 -10.22 2.82 8.84
CA ASN A 26 -8.84 2.39 8.91
C ASN A 26 -8.23 2.39 7.51
N TYR A 27 -6.99 2.86 7.42
CA TYR A 27 -6.18 2.73 6.22
C TYR A 27 -4.94 1.92 6.54
N PHE A 28 -4.33 1.33 5.51
CA PHE A 28 -3.13 0.54 5.70
C PHE A 28 -2.14 0.80 4.57
N VAL A 29 -0.89 0.98 4.92
CA VAL A 29 0.19 0.91 3.93
C VAL A 29 0.49 -0.56 3.71
N ILE A 30 0.44 -0.99 2.46
CA ILE A 30 0.71 -2.38 2.08
C ILE A 30 1.81 -2.44 1.02
N GLY A 31 2.11 -3.62 0.51
CA GLY A 31 3.07 -3.80 -0.58
C GLY A 31 4.51 -3.62 -0.15
N SER A 32 5.35 -3.22 -1.10
CA SER A 32 6.80 -3.12 -0.88
C SER A 32 7.17 -2.12 0.21
N CYS A 33 6.46 -1.00 0.32
CA CYS A 33 6.74 -0.04 1.38
C CYS A 33 6.49 -0.63 2.77
N ALA A 34 5.42 -1.40 2.93
CA ALA A 34 5.15 -2.07 4.20
C ALA A 34 6.25 -3.09 4.55
N LEU A 35 6.77 -3.81 3.55
CA LEU A 35 7.90 -4.72 3.76
C LEU A 35 9.15 -3.98 4.22
N ILE A 36 9.50 -2.88 3.54
CA ILE A 36 10.65 -2.06 3.90
C ILE A 36 10.51 -1.57 5.33
N LEU A 37 9.35 -1.05 5.69
CA LEU A 37 9.10 -0.54 7.04
C LEU A 37 9.10 -1.65 8.10
N SER A 38 8.84 -2.89 7.69
CA SER A 38 8.92 -4.07 8.56
C SER A 38 10.33 -4.64 8.69
N GLY A 39 11.31 -4.05 8.01
CA GLY A 39 12.71 -4.49 8.06
C GLY A 39 13.07 -5.55 7.04
N VAL A 40 12.18 -5.86 6.10
CA VAL A 40 12.48 -6.81 5.03
C VAL A 40 13.23 -6.08 3.91
N PRO A 41 14.39 -6.57 3.47
CA PRO A 41 15.20 -5.84 2.49
C PRO A 41 14.61 -5.90 1.09
N ILE A 42 14.02 -4.79 0.69
CA ILE A 42 13.57 -4.53 -0.69
C ILE A 42 14.44 -3.39 -1.19
N GLU A 43 15.16 -3.62 -2.28
CA GLU A 43 16.11 -2.64 -2.77
C GLU A 43 15.45 -1.35 -3.26
N LYS A 44 14.31 -1.47 -3.94
CA LYS A 44 13.71 -0.35 -4.63
C LYS A 44 12.21 -0.53 -4.78
N THR A 45 11.47 0.55 -4.58
CA THR A 45 10.06 0.65 -4.96
C THR A 45 9.81 2.06 -5.51
N SER A 46 8.87 2.20 -6.41
CA SER A 46 8.51 3.48 -7.03
C SER A 46 7.22 4.06 -6.46
N ASP A 47 6.49 3.30 -5.69
CA ASP A 47 5.18 3.71 -5.20
C ASP A 47 4.91 3.21 -3.78
N LEU A 48 4.06 3.95 -3.09
CA LEU A 48 3.52 3.60 -1.79
C LEU A 48 2.06 3.20 -2.00
N ASP A 49 1.72 1.97 -1.66
CA ASP A 49 0.37 1.45 -1.82
C ASP A 49 -0.45 1.68 -0.56
N LEU A 50 -1.59 2.32 -0.73
CA LEU A 50 -2.47 2.70 0.36
C LEU A 50 -3.85 2.04 0.17
N LEU A 51 -4.19 1.14 1.09
CA LEU A 51 -5.47 0.46 1.10
C LEU A 51 -6.43 1.24 1.98
N VAL A 52 -7.57 1.62 1.41
CA VAL A 52 -8.58 2.45 2.10
C VAL A 52 -9.99 1.95 1.78
N SER A 53 -11.00 2.52 2.46
CA SER A 53 -12.39 2.31 2.09
C SER A 53 -12.73 3.06 0.80
N ASN A 54 -13.83 2.69 0.18
CA ASN A 54 -14.30 3.37 -1.03
C ASN A 54 -14.56 4.86 -0.77
N GLU A 55 -15.17 5.18 0.35
CA GLU A 55 -15.47 6.56 0.74
C GLU A 55 -14.21 7.37 0.93
N ASP A 56 -13.22 6.79 1.63
CA ASP A 56 -11.94 7.46 1.85
C ASP A 56 -11.14 7.62 0.55
N ALA A 57 -11.24 6.65 -0.37
CA ALA A 57 -10.63 6.79 -1.69
C ALA A 57 -11.20 8.01 -2.43
N GLU A 58 -12.52 8.21 -2.39
CA GLU A 58 -13.15 9.37 -3.02
C GLU A 58 -12.68 10.67 -2.38
N GLN A 59 -12.54 10.70 -1.07
CA GLN A 59 -12.03 11.86 -0.35
C GLN A 59 -10.61 12.21 -0.80
N LEU A 60 -9.73 11.22 -0.87
CA LEU A 60 -8.35 11.44 -1.30
C LEU A 60 -8.25 11.89 -2.74
N LYS A 61 -9.11 11.38 -3.62
CA LYS A 61 -9.16 11.84 -5.03
C LYS A 61 -9.50 13.32 -5.13
N LEU A 62 -10.36 13.81 -4.25
CA LEU A 62 -10.69 15.23 -4.21
C LEU A 62 -9.52 16.06 -3.68
N VAL A 63 -8.94 15.66 -2.55
CA VAL A 63 -7.88 16.41 -1.88
C VAL A 63 -6.60 16.42 -2.72
N TRP A 64 -6.30 15.32 -3.43
CA TRP A 64 -5.08 15.17 -4.22
C TRP A 64 -5.32 15.33 -5.73
N ALA A 65 -6.41 15.97 -6.12
CA ALA A 65 -6.78 16.09 -7.53
C ALA A 65 -5.64 16.67 -8.40
N ASP A 66 -4.90 17.67 -7.87
CA ASP A 66 -3.81 18.31 -8.60
C ASP A 66 -2.58 17.42 -8.78
N ARG A 67 -2.50 16.33 -8.01
CA ARG A 67 -1.38 15.39 -8.08
C ARG A 67 -1.69 14.15 -8.90
N MET A 68 -2.92 14.00 -9.36
CA MET A 68 -3.39 12.78 -10.02
C MET A 68 -2.70 12.54 -11.36
N ARG A 69 -2.23 11.32 -11.55
CA ARG A 69 -1.73 10.86 -12.84
C ARG A 69 -2.89 10.35 -13.68
N LYS A 70 -3.47 11.25 -14.46
CA LYS A 70 -4.74 11.03 -15.16
C LYS A 70 -4.70 9.96 -16.23
N LYS A 71 -3.53 9.72 -16.82
CA LYS A 71 -3.38 8.74 -17.92
C LYS A 71 -2.91 7.38 -17.44
N TYR A 72 -2.68 7.22 -16.14
CA TYR A 72 -2.22 5.96 -15.61
C TYR A 72 -3.38 4.97 -15.48
N ALA A 73 -3.16 3.75 -15.95
CA ALA A 73 -4.08 2.64 -15.75
C ALA A 73 -3.35 1.56 -14.92
N PRO A 74 -3.99 1.02 -13.88
CA PRO A 74 -3.35 -0.02 -13.07
C PRO A 74 -3.09 -1.28 -13.89
N SER A 75 -2.00 -1.98 -13.57
CA SER A 75 -1.69 -3.27 -14.17
C SER A 75 -2.56 -4.38 -13.57
N ASP A 76 -2.56 -5.55 -14.23
CA ASP A 76 -3.23 -6.74 -13.71
C ASP A 76 -4.74 -6.56 -13.44
N GLN A 77 -5.43 -5.82 -14.32
CA GLN A 77 -6.86 -5.54 -14.17
C GLN A 77 -7.74 -6.79 -14.23
N HIS A 78 -7.23 -7.88 -14.78
CA HIS A 78 -7.93 -9.17 -14.77
C HIS A 78 -7.91 -9.83 -13.39
N LEU A 79 -7.01 -9.38 -12.50
CA LEU A 79 -6.77 -9.95 -11.19
C LEU A 79 -7.21 -9.02 -10.06
N PHE A 80 -7.10 -7.71 -10.26
CA PHE A 80 -7.40 -6.69 -9.26
C PHE A 80 -8.42 -5.68 -9.76
N ARG A 81 -9.30 -5.24 -8.87
CA ARG A 81 -10.14 -4.06 -9.10
C ARG A 81 -10.29 -3.29 -7.79
N SER A 82 -10.41 -1.98 -7.89
CA SER A 82 -10.57 -1.09 -6.75
C SER A 82 -11.07 0.27 -7.21
N ASN A 83 -11.44 1.12 -6.26
CA ASN A 83 -11.56 2.55 -6.51
C ASN A 83 -10.14 3.10 -6.47
N PHE A 84 -9.53 3.21 -7.64
CA PHE A 84 -8.10 3.41 -7.82
C PHE A 84 -7.75 4.85 -8.18
N GLY A 85 -6.63 5.34 -7.62
CA GLY A 85 -5.99 6.56 -8.07
C GLY A 85 -4.49 6.48 -7.85
N ARG A 86 -3.72 7.12 -8.74
CA ARG A 86 -2.26 7.23 -8.59
C ARG A 86 -1.91 8.71 -8.57
N PHE A 87 -1.06 9.09 -7.61
CA PHE A 87 -0.78 10.49 -7.30
C PHE A 87 0.73 10.71 -7.17
N ASP A 88 1.21 11.82 -7.74
CA ASP A 88 2.63 12.20 -7.71
C ASP A 88 2.94 12.92 -6.40
N PHE A 89 3.80 12.32 -5.58
CA PHE A 89 4.30 12.94 -4.36
C PHE A 89 5.82 13.15 -4.38
N GLY A 90 6.37 13.24 -5.59
CA GLY A 90 7.78 13.55 -5.78
C GLY A 90 8.66 12.31 -5.66
N GLU A 91 9.08 11.99 -4.46
CA GLU A 91 9.99 10.85 -4.22
C GLU A 91 9.36 9.50 -4.57
N LEU A 92 8.07 9.37 -4.34
CA LEU A 92 7.28 8.20 -4.69
C LEU A 92 5.94 8.66 -5.22
N ASP A 93 5.30 7.82 -6.03
CA ASP A 93 3.88 7.96 -6.28
C ASP A 93 3.12 7.27 -5.14
N VAL A 94 1.91 7.73 -4.86
CA VAL A 94 1.01 7.05 -3.94
C VAL A 94 -0.12 6.45 -4.74
N GLU A 95 -0.32 5.15 -4.61
CA GLU A 95 -1.44 4.44 -5.22
C GLU A 95 -2.51 4.21 -4.16
N VAL A 96 -3.69 4.76 -4.38
CA VAL A 96 -4.85 4.59 -3.50
C VAL A 96 -5.72 3.49 -4.08
N MET A 97 -6.05 2.51 -3.25
CA MET A 97 -6.91 1.38 -3.62
C MET A 97 -8.08 1.31 -2.65
N GLY A 98 -9.24 1.82 -3.09
CA GLY A 98 -10.47 1.75 -2.30
C GLY A 98 -11.16 0.42 -2.48
N GLU A 99 -11.39 -0.29 -1.38
CA GLU A 99 -12.06 -1.60 -1.37
C GLU A 99 -11.46 -2.56 -2.41
N LEU A 100 -10.14 -2.78 -2.31
CA LEU A 100 -9.43 -3.66 -3.23
C LEU A 100 -10.03 -5.07 -3.22
N GLU A 101 -10.36 -5.54 -4.41
CA GLU A 101 -10.82 -6.91 -4.62
C GLU A 101 -9.84 -7.66 -5.49
N VAL A 102 -9.73 -8.96 -5.24
CA VAL A 102 -8.84 -9.87 -5.97
C VAL A 102 -9.70 -10.99 -6.57
N PHE A 103 -9.44 -11.30 -7.83
CA PHE A 103 -10.14 -12.39 -8.52
C PHE A 103 -9.44 -13.72 -8.21
N ARG A 104 -10.10 -14.57 -7.43
CA ARG A 104 -9.58 -15.88 -7.05
C ARG A 104 -10.72 -16.91 -7.05
N ASN A 105 -10.44 -18.09 -7.59
CA ASN A 105 -11.41 -19.19 -7.62
C ASN A 105 -12.73 -18.77 -8.28
N ASN A 106 -12.63 -18.08 -9.43
CA ASN A 106 -13.75 -17.60 -10.22
C ASN A 106 -14.67 -16.61 -9.52
N GLU A 107 -14.19 -15.90 -8.50
CA GLU A 107 -14.97 -14.85 -7.85
C GLU A 107 -14.08 -13.70 -7.38
N TRP A 108 -14.69 -12.53 -7.24
CA TRP A 108 -14.04 -11.35 -6.68
C TRP A 108 -14.18 -11.38 -5.16
N LYS A 109 -13.05 -11.28 -4.47
CA LYS A 109 -13.01 -11.26 -3.00
C LYS A 109 -12.35 -10.00 -2.52
N THR A 110 -12.99 -9.31 -1.58
CA THR A 110 -12.44 -8.10 -0.98
C THR A 110 -11.27 -8.45 -0.06
N LEU A 111 -10.16 -7.72 -0.21
CA LEU A 111 -9.04 -7.83 0.71
C LEU A 111 -9.42 -7.20 2.04
N GLN A 112 -9.31 -7.97 3.11
CA GLN A 112 -9.53 -7.50 4.48
C GLN A 112 -8.24 -7.69 5.27
N ILE A 113 -7.84 -6.67 6.01
CA ILE A 113 -6.68 -6.74 6.88
C ILE A 113 -7.16 -7.14 8.27
N LYS A 114 -6.72 -8.30 8.73
CA LYS A 114 -7.19 -8.87 10.00
C LYS A 114 -6.23 -8.59 11.17
N ASP A 115 -4.95 -8.39 10.86
CA ASP A 115 -3.94 -8.21 11.89
C ASP A 115 -2.95 -7.13 11.46
N TRP A 116 -2.82 -6.08 12.28
CA TRP A 116 -1.97 -4.94 11.95
C TRP A 116 -1.33 -4.34 13.19
N ILE A 117 -0.33 -3.49 12.96
CA ILE A 117 0.34 -2.71 14.00
C ILE A 117 0.35 -1.25 13.60
N GLU A 118 0.48 -0.38 14.59
CA GLU A 118 0.83 1.00 14.37
C GLU A 118 2.35 1.11 14.45
N LEU A 119 2.93 1.75 13.46
CA LEU A 119 4.37 1.92 13.35
C LEU A 119 4.71 3.40 13.32
N SER A 120 5.73 3.80 14.07
CA SER A 120 6.27 5.17 14.00
C SER A 120 7.34 5.23 12.95
N VAL A 121 7.19 6.18 12.01
CA VAL A 121 8.18 6.48 10.97
C VAL A 121 8.53 7.95 11.14
N GLY A 122 9.70 8.23 11.76
CA GLY A 122 9.98 9.57 12.23
C GLY A 122 8.94 9.98 13.27
N GLU A 123 8.27 11.09 13.06
CA GLU A 123 7.20 11.57 13.95
C GLU A 123 5.80 11.14 13.50
N TYR A 124 5.71 10.37 12.41
CA TYR A 124 4.43 9.97 11.83
C TYR A 124 4.08 8.55 12.27
N ARG A 125 2.79 8.34 12.52
CA ARG A 125 2.27 7.02 12.89
C ARG A 125 1.40 6.51 11.77
N ILE A 126 1.65 5.28 11.34
CA ILE A 126 0.90 4.64 10.27
C ILE A 126 0.51 3.24 10.68
N LYS A 127 -0.50 2.71 10.01
CA LYS A 127 -0.93 1.32 10.20
C LYS A 127 -0.39 0.48 9.06
N ILE A 128 0.27 -0.60 9.41
CA ILE A 128 0.70 -1.61 8.44
C ILE A 128 0.24 -2.99 8.92
N PRO A 129 -0.03 -3.92 8.01
CA PRO A 129 -0.31 -5.29 8.43
C PRO A 129 0.92 -5.86 9.14
N THR A 130 0.71 -6.78 10.08
CA THR A 130 1.83 -7.53 10.64
C THR A 130 2.57 -8.27 9.53
N LEU A 131 3.81 -8.66 9.76
CA LEU A 131 4.58 -9.36 8.73
C LEU A 131 3.91 -10.68 8.35
N GLU A 132 3.31 -11.38 9.30
CA GLU A 132 2.53 -12.58 9.04
C GLU A 132 1.32 -12.28 8.13
N GLU A 133 0.62 -11.19 8.40
CA GLU A 133 -0.52 -10.76 7.58
C GLU A 133 -0.07 -10.35 6.18
N GLN A 134 1.07 -9.68 6.06
CA GLN A 134 1.63 -9.32 4.76
C GLN A 134 1.90 -10.55 3.91
N LYS A 135 2.41 -11.62 4.52
CA LYS A 135 2.61 -12.89 3.83
C LYS A 135 1.30 -13.43 3.28
N GLN A 136 0.23 -13.38 4.09
CA GLN A 136 -1.10 -13.82 3.66
C GLN A 136 -1.64 -12.97 2.51
N ILE A 137 -1.38 -11.67 2.53
CA ILE A 137 -1.79 -10.76 1.44
C ILE A 137 -1.11 -11.17 0.13
N PHE A 138 0.20 -11.41 0.14
CA PHE A 138 0.91 -11.82 -1.06
C PHE A 138 0.45 -13.20 -1.54
N TYR A 139 0.16 -14.11 -0.64
CA TYR A 139 -0.44 -15.39 -0.99
C TYR A 139 -1.79 -15.19 -1.70
N PHE A 140 -2.61 -14.31 -1.18
CA PHE A 140 -3.92 -13.98 -1.74
C PHE A 140 -3.78 -13.37 -3.15
N PHE A 141 -2.78 -12.52 -3.37
CA PHE A 141 -2.50 -11.94 -4.69
C PHE A 141 -2.04 -13.01 -5.70
N GLY A 142 -1.13 -13.87 -5.30
CA GLY A 142 -0.79 -15.10 -6.02
C GLY A 142 0.03 -14.95 -7.29
N ARG A 143 0.61 -13.78 -7.60
CA ARG A 143 1.48 -13.58 -8.76
C ARG A 143 2.87 -14.12 -8.45
N GLU A 144 3.70 -14.35 -9.50
CA GLU A 144 5.06 -14.83 -9.30
C GLU A 144 5.89 -13.88 -8.41
N LYS A 145 5.77 -12.58 -8.64
CA LYS A 145 6.46 -11.60 -7.80
C LYS A 145 5.98 -11.63 -6.35
N ASP A 146 4.73 -11.99 -6.12
CA ASP A 146 4.18 -12.12 -4.77
C ASP A 146 4.72 -13.35 -4.06
N LYS A 147 4.88 -14.45 -4.78
CA LYS A 147 5.49 -15.67 -4.25
C LYS A 147 6.94 -15.45 -3.81
N LEU A 148 7.69 -14.65 -4.58
CA LEU A 148 9.06 -14.27 -4.21
C LEU A 148 9.09 -13.47 -2.93
N LYS A 149 8.16 -12.52 -2.77
CA LYS A 149 8.03 -11.73 -1.55
C LYS A 149 7.67 -12.60 -0.35
N MET A 150 6.80 -13.59 -0.53
CA MET A 150 6.47 -14.54 0.54
C MET A 150 7.71 -15.30 1.03
N LYS A 151 8.53 -15.78 0.11
CA LYS A 151 9.77 -16.47 0.48
C LYS A 151 10.73 -15.56 1.24
N LEU A 152 10.80 -14.30 0.82
CA LEU A 152 11.65 -13.33 1.49
C LEU A 152 11.15 -13.06 2.91
N ILE A 153 9.85 -12.91 3.09
CA ILE A 153 9.23 -12.70 4.39
C ILE A 153 9.56 -13.85 5.34
N GLU A 154 9.51 -15.09 4.87
CA GLU A 154 9.77 -16.28 5.71
C GLU A 154 11.11 -16.22 6.44
N ARG A 155 12.09 -15.49 5.92
CA ARG A 155 13.40 -15.32 6.56
C ARG A 155 13.34 -14.37 7.76
N TYR A 156 12.25 -13.65 7.93
CA TYR A 156 12.11 -12.60 8.97
C TYR A 156 10.98 -12.87 9.96
N LEU A 157 10.30 -13.98 9.79
CA LEU A 157 9.24 -14.40 10.74
C LEU A 157 9.81 -15.07 11.99
#